data_5f7b8a226a857b8680fb31d5d672e44a
#
_entry.id   5f7b8a226a857b8680fb31d5d672e44a
#
_cell.length_a   1.000
_cell.length_b   1.000
_cell.length_c   1.000
_cell.angle_alpha   90.00
_cell.angle_beta   90.00
_cell.angle_gamma   90.00
#
_symmetry.space_group_name_H-M   'P 1'
#
loop_
_entity.id
_entity.type
_entity.pdbx_description
1 polymer ?
#
loop_
_entity_poly.entity_id
_entity_poly.type
_entity_poly.pdbx_seq_one_letter_code
_entity_poly.pdbx_strand_id
1 'polypeptide(L)'
;MENIHAVYNGRFNFLNDIKISPLSRAYTFSDSVYEVIPFCNSNIIAFDKHITRLKNSCDSLSFKADVKKISSEILDLINKSNHANGYVYYQVSRGIDTIRSHMFDDSISLETFGYVVEHNFISKSLTVMICEDMRWQRCDIKSTSLLGNVLSMNNARNNGCDEVIMHKNNLITEGGASNVFFADDDCVYTCLLYTSPSPRDNLP
;
A
#
# COMPACT_ATOMS: atom_id res chain seq x y z
N MET A 1 6.00 21.58 -11.32
CA MET A 1 5.85 20.28 -10.62
C MET A 1 7.12 19.50 -10.85
N GLU A 2 7.67 18.89 -9.83
CA GLU A 2 8.84 18.01 -9.96
C GLU A 2 8.54 16.85 -10.91
N ASN A 3 9.53 16.46 -11.71
CA ASN A 3 9.41 15.32 -12.63
C ASN A 3 9.58 14.01 -11.85
N ILE A 4 8.49 13.49 -11.26
CA ILE A 4 8.48 12.24 -10.52
C ILE A 4 8.64 11.07 -11.49
N HIS A 5 9.69 10.25 -11.30
CA HIS A 5 9.89 9.03 -12.08
C HIS A 5 8.81 7.99 -11.77
N ALA A 6 8.24 7.43 -12.82
CA ALA A 6 7.15 6.46 -12.73
C ALA A 6 7.28 5.37 -13.80
N VAL A 7 6.61 4.25 -13.58
CA VAL A 7 6.47 3.14 -14.53
C VAL A 7 5.00 2.79 -14.69
N TYR A 8 4.57 2.51 -15.91
CA TYR A 8 3.24 2.02 -16.21
C TYR A 8 3.33 0.92 -17.26
N ASN A 9 2.89 -0.29 -16.89
CA ASN A 9 2.95 -1.50 -17.72
C ASN A 9 4.36 -1.73 -18.32
N GLY A 10 5.41 -1.55 -17.49
CA GLY A 10 6.81 -1.74 -17.88
C GLY A 10 7.44 -0.58 -18.64
N ARG A 11 6.70 0.50 -18.90
CA ARG A 11 7.22 1.69 -19.58
C ARG A 11 7.54 2.78 -18.57
N PHE A 12 8.81 3.19 -18.51
CA PHE A 12 9.27 4.28 -17.65
C PHE A 12 8.96 5.63 -18.27
N ASN A 13 8.38 6.53 -17.50
CA ASN A 13 7.99 7.89 -17.88
C ASN A 13 8.07 8.82 -16.65
N PHE A 14 7.69 10.07 -16.82
CA PHE A 14 7.33 10.90 -15.67
C PHE A 14 5.86 10.71 -15.31
N LEU A 15 5.55 10.85 -14.03
CA LEU A 15 4.20 10.61 -13.49
C LEU A 15 3.12 11.41 -14.23
N ASN A 16 3.41 12.66 -14.61
CA ASN A 16 2.49 13.54 -15.32
C ASN A 16 2.17 13.10 -16.75
N ASP A 17 3.00 12.24 -17.35
CA ASP A 17 2.82 11.74 -18.71
C ASP A 17 2.00 10.45 -18.77
N ILE A 18 1.75 9.83 -17.61
CA ILE A 18 1.00 8.59 -17.52
C ILE A 18 -0.50 8.88 -17.68
N LYS A 19 -1.12 8.13 -18.59
CA LYS A 19 -2.56 8.17 -18.84
C LYS A 19 -3.14 6.79 -18.58
N ILE A 20 -4.19 6.75 -17.76
CA ILE A 20 -4.92 5.53 -17.43
C ILE A 20 -6.31 5.55 -18.06
N SER A 21 -6.85 4.37 -18.38
CA SER A 21 -8.22 4.25 -18.85
C SER A 21 -9.20 4.47 -17.69
N PRO A 22 -10.29 5.23 -17.88
CA PRO A 22 -11.36 5.31 -16.88
C PRO A 22 -12.10 3.97 -16.67
N LEU A 23 -11.92 2.99 -17.57
CA LEU A 23 -12.43 1.62 -17.43
C LEU A 23 -11.44 0.68 -16.73
N SER A 24 -10.29 1.17 -16.28
CA SER A 24 -9.43 0.39 -15.40
C SER A 24 -10.21 -0.03 -14.14
N ARG A 25 -10.12 -1.31 -13.80
CA ARG A 25 -10.81 -1.87 -12.63
C ARG A 25 -10.22 -1.33 -11.33
N ALA A 26 -8.97 -0.86 -11.34
CA ALA A 26 -8.40 -0.11 -10.23
C ALA A 26 -9.22 1.15 -9.93
N TYR A 27 -9.62 1.88 -10.97
CA TYR A 27 -10.38 3.12 -10.85
C TYR A 27 -11.86 2.89 -10.52
N THR A 28 -12.48 1.85 -11.11
CA THR A 28 -13.92 1.62 -11.00
C THR A 28 -14.34 0.76 -9.80
N PHE A 29 -13.43 -0.08 -9.26
CA PHE A 29 -13.72 -1.05 -8.21
C PHE A 29 -12.65 -1.14 -7.12
N SER A 30 -11.55 -0.39 -7.21
CA SER A 30 -10.35 -0.60 -6.37
C SER A 30 -9.83 -2.05 -6.45
N ASP A 31 -10.02 -2.72 -7.61
CA ASP A 31 -9.62 -4.10 -7.85
C ASP A 31 -8.12 -4.18 -8.12
N SER A 32 -7.35 -3.91 -7.06
CA SER A 32 -5.90 -3.80 -7.10
C SER A 32 -5.26 -3.94 -5.72
N VAL A 33 -3.98 -4.29 -5.73
CA VAL A 33 -3.13 -4.40 -4.56
C VAL A 33 -1.92 -3.50 -4.71
N TYR A 34 -1.31 -3.09 -3.60
CA TYR A 34 -0.19 -2.16 -3.65
C TYR A 34 0.84 -2.40 -2.54
N GLU A 35 2.02 -1.86 -2.75
CA GLU A 35 3.08 -1.73 -1.74
C GLU A 35 3.61 -0.30 -1.68
N VAL A 36 4.11 0.05 -0.49
CA VAL A 36 4.92 1.25 -0.27
C VAL A 36 6.22 0.77 0.35
N ILE A 37 7.30 0.89 -0.40
CA ILE A 37 8.59 0.30 -0.08
C ILE A 37 9.59 1.41 0.21
N PRO A 38 9.97 1.60 1.48
CA PRO A 38 10.91 2.64 1.87
C PRO A 38 12.35 2.28 1.53
N PHE A 39 13.16 3.29 1.24
CA PHE A 39 14.60 3.17 1.15
C PHE A 39 15.29 4.34 1.87
N CYS A 40 16.43 4.08 2.47
CA CYS A 40 17.21 5.06 3.21
C CYS A 40 18.70 4.86 2.92
N ASN A 41 19.43 5.95 2.62
CA ASN A 41 20.81 5.91 2.16
C ASN A 41 20.99 4.90 1.01
N SER A 42 20.07 4.91 0.05
CA SER A 42 19.98 4.00 -1.10
C SER A 42 19.79 2.51 -0.74
N ASN A 43 19.61 2.16 0.53
CA ASN A 43 19.31 0.80 0.97
C ASN A 43 17.79 0.62 1.09
N ILE A 44 17.25 -0.39 0.42
CA ILE A 44 15.83 -0.71 0.48
C ILE A 44 15.53 -1.46 1.78
N ILE A 45 14.54 -1.02 2.51
CA ILE A 45 14.18 -1.59 3.81
C ILE A 45 13.22 -2.76 3.59
N ALA A 46 13.58 -3.93 4.11
CA ALA A 46 12.75 -5.15 4.11
C ALA A 46 12.17 -5.55 2.73
N PHE A 47 12.93 -5.37 1.65
CA PHE A 47 12.48 -5.58 0.28
C PHE A 47 11.78 -6.92 0.07
N ASP A 48 12.43 -8.02 0.47
CA ASP A 48 11.88 -9.38 0.29
C ASP A 48 10.53 -9.57 1.00
N LYS A 49 10.35 -8.93 2.17
CA LYS A 49 9.09 -8.98 2.92
C LYS A 49 7.98 -8.23 2.18
N HIS A 50 8.27 -7.06 1.61
CA HIS A 50 7.34 -6.31 0.78
C HIS A 50 6.94 -7.10 -0.47
N ILE A 51 7.91 -7.69 -1.17
CA ILE A 51 7.64 -8.47 -2.38
C ILE A 51 6.83 -9.74 -2.05
N THR A 52 7.13 -10.40 -0.94
CA THR A 52 6.34 -11.54 -0.46
C THR A 52 4.91 -11.15 -0.14
N ARG A 53 4.68 -10.03 0.55
CA ARG A 53 3.33 -9.53 0.85
C ARG A 53 2.57 -9.13 -0.42
N LEU A 54 3.23 -8.45 -1.36
CA LEU A 54 2.63 -8.12 -2.65
C LEU A 54 2.17 -9.38 -3.37
N LYS A 55 3.03 -10.41 -3.43
CA LYS A 55 2.70 -11.70 -4.02
C LYS A 55 1.48 -12.33 -3.34
N ASN A 56 1.45 -12.42 -2.02
CA ASN A 56 0.34 -12.99 -1.26
C ASN A 56 -0.98 -12.23 -1.53
N SER A 57 -0.91 -10.91 -1.61
CA SER A 57 -2.08 -10.08 -1.95
C SER A 57 -2.54 -10.30 -3.40
N CYS A 58 -1.60 -10.45 -4.34
CA CYS A 58 -1.90 -10.82 -5.73
C CYS A 58 -2.57 -12.20 -5.81
N ASP A 59 -2.01 -13.18 -5.13
CA ASP A 59 -2.54 -14.56 -5.11
C ASP A 59 -3.98 -14.59 -4.53
N SER A 60 -4.24 -13.79 -3.47
CA SER A 60 -5.57 -13.67 -2.86
C SER A 60 -6.63 -13.10 -3.80
N LEU A 61 -6.23 -12.30 -4.80
CA LEU A 61 -7.10 -11.79 -5.86
C LEU A 61 -6.99 -12.59 -7.17
N SER A 62 -6.26 -13.71 -7.15
CA SER A 62 -5.99 -14.56 -8.34
C SER A 62 -5.26 -13.80 -9.46
N PHE A 63 -4.42 -12.83 -9.10
CA PHE A 63 -3.57 -12.13 -10.06
C PHE A 63 -2.33 -12.97 -10.41
N LYS A 64 -2.14 -13.28 -11.68
CA LYS A 64 -0.93 -13.97 -12.19
C LYS A 64 0.19 -12.96 -12.42
N ALA A 65 0.65 -12.30 -11.36
CA ALA A 65 1.67 -11.25 -11.44
C ALA A 65 3.08 -11.84 -11.62
N ASP A 66 3.86 -11.25 -12.54
CA ASP A 66 5.29 -11.53 -12.67
C ASP A 66 6.09 -10.75 -11.61
N VAL A 67 6.25 -11.39 -10.45
CA VAL A 67 6.94 -10.80 -9.29
C VAL A 67 8.40 -10.44 -9.59
N LYS A 68 9.08 -11.18 -10.48
CA LYS A 68 10.47 -10.89 -10.86
C LYS A 68 10.55 -9.59 -11.66
N LYS A 69 9.65 -9.42 -12.62
CA LYS A 69 9.54 -8.20 -13.40
C LYS A 69 9.20 -7.00 -12.51
N ILE A 70 8.22 -7.15 -11.61
CA ILE A 70 7.83 -6.12 -10.64
C ILE A 70 9.03 -5.70 -9.77
N SER A 71 9.78 -6.67 -9.24
CA SER A 71 10.98 -6.39 -8.44
C SER A 71 12.01 -5.59 -9.23
N SER A 72 12.27 -5.95 -10.49
CA SER A 72 13.19 -5.23 -11.36
C SER A 72 12.70 -3.78 -11.61
N GLU A 73 11.41 -3.59 -11.90
CA GLU A 73 10.83 -2.25 -12.13
C GLU A 73 10.94 -1.35 -10.88
N ILE A 74 10.75 -1.90 -9.67
CA ILE A 74 10.91 -1.16 -8.42
C ILE A 74 12.38 -0.72 -8.22
N LEU A 75 13.34 -1.64 -8.45
CA LEU A 75 14.76 -1.32 -8.36
C LEU A 75 15.17 -0.25 -9.38
N ASP A 76 14.68 -0.36 -10.60
CA ASP A 76 14.93 0.62 -11.67
C ASP A 76 14.35 2.00 -11.35
N LEU A 77 13.17 2.08 -10.71
CA LEU A 77 12.60 3.34 -10.25
C LEU A 77 13.51 4.04 -9.23
N ILE A 78 14.00 3.30 -8.24
CA ILE A 78 14.92 3.84 -7.23
C ILE A 78 16.20 4.35 -7.89
N ASN A 79 16.80 3.53 -8.75
CA ASN A 79 18.03 3.89 -9.43
C ASN A 79 17.88 5.13 -10.34
N LYS A 80 16.75 5.25 -11.04
CA LYS A 80 16.48 6.40 -11.93
C LYS A 80 16.17 7.69 -11.18
N SER A 81 15.65 7.60 -9.94
CA SER A 81 15.29 8.78 -9.16
C SER A 81 16.49 9.58 -8.66
N ASN A 82 17.65 8.91 -8.46
CA ASN A 82 18.84 9.46 -7.81
C ASN A 82 18.57 9.99 -6.37
N HIS A 83 17.47 9.59 -5.73
CA HIS A 83 17.17 9.96 -4.35
C HIS A 83 17.95 9.05 -3.38
N ALA A 84 18.52 9.64 -2.32
CA ALA A 84 19.14 8.87 -1.26
C ALA A 84 18.11 8.25 -0.31
N ASN A 85 16.99 8.95 -0.09
CA ASN A 85 15.92 8.55 0.81
C ASN A 85 14.57 8.73 0.12
N GLY A 86 13.64 7.83 0.43
CA GLY A 86 12.31 7.93 -0.17
C GLY A 86 11.50 6.64 -0.05
N TYR A 87 10.48 6.55 -0.85
CA TYR A 87 9.70 5.33 -1.01
C TYR A 87 9.24 5.14 -2.45
N VAL A 88 9.05 3.88 -2.81
CA VAL A 88 8.37 3.50 -4.05
C VAL A 88 6.96 3.09 -3.71
N TYR A 89 5.97 3.70 -4.34
CA TYR A 89 4.63 3.15 -4.45
C TYR A 89 4.57 2.24 -5.67
N TYR A 90 4.06 1.03 -5.51
CA TYR A 90 3.86 0.10 -6.62
C TYR A 90 2.52 -0.63 -6.50
N GLN A 91 1.75 -0.65 -7.57
CA GLN A 91 0.40 -1.18 -7.65
C GLN A 91 0.28 -2.20 -8.77
N VAL A 92 -0.45 -3.28 -8.51
CA VAL A 92 -0.89 -4.27 -9.49
C VAL A 92 -2.41 -4.27 -9.50
N SER A 93 -3.00 -4.10 -10.67
CA SER A 93 -4.46 -4.03 -10.87
C SER A 93 -4.91 -5.13 -11.82
N ARG A 94 -6.17 -5.55 -11.71
CA ARG A 94 -6.73 -6.56 -12.62
C ARG A 94 -6.65 -6.16 -14.09
N GLY A 95 -6.74 -4.84 -14.39
CA GLY A 95 -6.60 -4.33 -15.73
C GLY A 95 -7.83 -3.55 -16.21
N ILE A 96 -7.89 -3.35 -17.53
CA ILE A 96 -8.92 -2.54 -18.20
C ILE A 96 -10.01 -3.47 -18.72
N ASP A 97 -11.24 -3.19 -18.36
CA ASP A 97 -12.43 -3.88 -18.86
C ASP A 97 -13.04 -3.13 -20.06
N THR A 98 -13.94 -3.78 -20.79
CA THR A 98 -14.70 -3.15 -21.88
C THR A 98 -15.86 -2.31 -21.38
N ILE A 99 -16.46 -2.72 -20.26
CA ILE A 99 -17.56 -2.03 -19.57
C ILE A 99 -17.40 -2.19 -18.06
N ARG A 100 -18.09 -1.36 -17.27
CA ARG A 100 -18.13 -1.54 -15.82
C ARG A 100 -19.02 -2.72 -15.44
N SER A 101 -18.44 -3.86 -15.09
CA SER A 101 -19.13 -5.06 -14.61
C SER A 101 -18.45 -5.57 -13.33
N HIS A 102 -19.24 -6.09 -12.37
CA HIS A 102 -18.69 -6.79 -11.20
C HIS A 102 -18.02 -8.13 -11.59
N MET A 103 -18.57 -8.81 -12.59
CA MET A 103 -17.93 -9.96 -13.19
C MET A 103 -16.86 -9.48 -14.18
N PHE A 104 -15.73 -10.10 -14.18
CA PHE A 104 -14.61 -9.80 -15.07
C PHE A 104 -14.30 -11.02 -15.96
N ASP A 105 -13.69 -10.75 -17.09
CA ASP A 105 -13.19 -11.78 -17.99
C ASP A 105 -11.78 -12.21 -17.56
N ASP A 106 -11.51 -13.51 -17.51
CA ASP A 106 -10.21 -14.06 -17.11
C ASP A 106 -9.08 -13.72 -18.12
N SER A 107 -9.43 -13.23 -19.30
CA SER A 107 -8.46 -12.78 -20.32
C SER A 107 -7.92 -11.37 -20.11
N ILE A 108 -8.48 -10.60 -19.16
CA ILE A 108 -8.01 -9.25 -18.88
C ILE A 108 -6.54 -9.29 -18.42
N SER A 109 -5.70 -8.50 -19.09
CA SER A 109 -4.29 -8.37 -18.72
C SER A 109 -4.11 -7.46 -17.52
N LEU A 110 -3.28 -7.87 -16.57
CA LEU A 110 -2.93 -7.03 -15.41
C LEU A 110 -2.31 -5.71 -15.83
N GLU A 111 -2.65 -4.64 -15.12
CA GLU A 111 -1.96 -3.36 -15.21
C GLU A 111 -0.99 -3.23 -14.03
N THR A 112 0.19 -2.68 -14.29
CA THR A 112 1.15 -2.29 -13.25
C THR A 112 1.41 -0.81 -13.30
N PHE A 113 1.53 -0.21 -12.12
CA PHE A 113 1.81 1.21 -11.97
C PHE A 113 2.71 1.43 -10.75
N GLY A 114 3.75 2.22 -10.90
CA GLY A 114 4.61 2.59 -9.78
C GLY A 114 5.24 3.95 -9.98
N TYR A 115 5.62 4.58 -8.87
CA TYR A 115 6.38 5.83 -8.86
C TYR A 115 7.24 5.92 -7.61
N VAL A 116 8.25 6.78 -7.66
CA VAL A 116 9.18 7.00 -6.55
C VAL A 116 9.12 8.45 -6.09
N VAL A 117 9.12 8.62 -4.77
CA VAL A 117 9.07 9.94 -4.12
C VAL A 117 10.22 10.08 -3.16
N GLU A 118 10.89 11.24 -3.21
CA GLU A 118 11.85 11.62 -2.16
C GLU A 118 11.11 11.83 -0.83
N HIS A 119 11.62 11.24 0.24
CA HIS A 119 11.07 11.41 1.56
C HIS A 119 12.13 11.27 2.65
N ASN A 120 12.18 12.22 3.56
CA ASN A 120 13.04 12.16 4.73
C ASN A 120 12.22 11.64 5.93
N PHE A 121 12.63 10.48 6.43
CA PHE A 121 11.99 9.85 7.60
C PHE A 121 12.44 10.54 8.88
N ILE A 122 11.62 11.48 9.36
CA ILE A 122 11.90 12.26 10.58
C ILE A 122 10.97 11.77 11.69
N SER A 123 11.56 11.39 12.82
CA SER A 123 10.79 11.06 14.02
C SER A 123 10.13 12.33 14.58
N LYS A 124 8.84 12.24 14.87
CA LYS A 124 8.07 13.32 15.51
C LYS A 124 7.01 12.75 16.45
N SER A 125 6.65 13.51 17.46
CA SER A 125 5.46 13.21 18.28
C SER A 125 4.20 13.47 17.46
N LEU A 126 3.21 12.59 17.61
CA LEU A 126 1.91 12.69 16.93
C LEU A 126 0.80 12.79 17.97
N THR A 127 -0.19 13.63 17.68
CA THR A 127 -1.48 13.58 18.36
C THR A 127 -2.37 12.58 17.63
N VAL A 128 -2.86 11.56 18.35
CA VAL A 128 -3.63 10.47 17.75
C VAL A 128 -5.07 10.46 18.24
N MET A 129 -6.00 10.13 17.37
CA MET A 129 -7.40 9.86 17.69
C MET A 129 -7.63 8.34 17.72
N ILE A 130 -8.36 7.87 18.72
CA ILE A 130 -8.78 6.47 18.78
C ILE A 130 -10.17 6.38 18.14
N CYS A 131 -10.36 5.43 17.21
CA CYS A 131 -11.65 5.23 16.55
C CYS A 131 -11.92 3.74 16.26
N GLU A 132 -13.21 3.42 16.02
CA GLU A 132 -13.59 2.07 15.60
C GLU A 132 -13.09 1.77 14.19
N ASP A 133 -12.60 0.55 13.95
CA ASP A 133 -12.15 0.08 12.65
C ASP A 133 -13.35 -0.29 11.76
N MET A 134 -13.69 0.61 10.86
CA MET A 134 -14.79 0.50 9.91
C MET A 134 -14.37 -0.06 8.55
N ARG A 135 -13.14 -0.54 8.42
CA ARG A 135 -12.63 -1.12 7.17
C ARG A 135 -13.33 -2.46 6.87
N TRP A 136 -13.19 -2.90 5.63
CA TRP A 136 -13.66 -4.22 5.25
C TRP A 136 -12.91 -5.34 5.99
N GLN A 137 -13.45 -6.57 5.97
CA GLN A 137 -12.89 -7.66 6.79
C GLN A 137 -11.65 -8.32 6.22
N ARG A 138 -11.31 -8.07 4.95
CA ARG A 138 -10.16 -8.68 4.25
C ARG A 138 -8.94 -7.73 4.26
N CYS A 139 -8.58 -7.23 5.44
CA CYS A 139 -7.37 -6.40 5.62
C CYS A 139 -6.07 -7.21 5.50
N ASP A 140 -6.14 -8.55 5.40
CA ASP A 140 -5.06 -9.43 5.00
C ASP A 140 -4.57 -9.16 3.55
N ILE A 141 -5.44 -8.62 2.70
CA ILE A 141 -5.11 -8.20 1.34
C ILE A 141 -4.73 -6.71 1.38
N LYS A 142 -3.50 -6.38 1.01
CA LYS A 142 -3.07 -4.98 0.90
C LYS A 142 -3.64 -4.34 -0.37
N SER A 143 -4.96 -4.13 -0.36
CA SER A 143 -5.73 -3.60 -1.50
C SER A 143 -5.82 -2.08 -1.47
N THR A 144 -6.15 -1.49 -2.62
CA THR A 144 -6.44 -0.04 -2.74
C THR A 144 -7.83 0.36 -2.24
N SER A 145 -8.59 -0.54 -1.64
CA SER A 145 -9.90 -0.29 -1.02
C SER A 145 -9.75 0.46 0.31
N LEU A 146 -9.20 1.66 0.27
CA LEU A 146 -8.78 2.43 1.44
C LEU A 146 -9.78 3.51 1.88
N LEU A 147 -11.04 3.46 1.44
CA LEU A 147 -12.01 4.50 1.78
C LEU A 147 -12.25 4.62 3.29
N GLY A 148 -12.28 3.49 4.02
CA GLY A 148 -12.37 3.49 5.48
C GLY A 148 -11.20 4.22 6.14
N ASN A 149 -9.97 3.94 5.70
CA ASN A 149 -8.76 4.64 6.17
C ASN A 149 -8.84 6.15 5.86
N VAL A 150 -9.22 6.53 4.64
CA VAL A 150 -9.34 7.93 4.21
C VAL A 150 -10.35 8.68 5.08
N LEU A 151 -11.52 8.10 5.35
CA LEU A 151 -12.54 8.72 6.20
C LEU A 151 -12.05 8.89 7.65
N SER A 152 -11.41 7.86 8.23
CA SER A 152 -10.87 7.90 9.59
C SER A 152 -9.77 8.97 9.71
N MET A 153 -8.83 9.01 8.76
CA MET A 153 -7.75 9.99 8.73
C MET A 153 -8.26 11.43 8.58
N ASN A 154 -9.25 11.66 7.71
CA ASN A 154 -9.85 12.99 7.57
C ASN A 154 -10.64 13.40 8.82
N ASN A 155 -11.31 12.47 9.48
CA ASN A 155 -11.96 12.74 10.76
C ASN A 155 -10.94 13.14 11.84
N ALA A 156 -9.81 12.42 11.95
CA ALA A 156 -8.72 12.78 12.86
C ALA A 156 -8.20 14.20 12.59
N ARG A 157 -7.89 14.50 11.33
CA ARG A 157 -7.43 15.83 10.90
C ARG A 157 -8.42 16.94 11.28
N ASN A 158 -9.72 16.72 11.09
CA ASN A 158 -10.77 17.69 11.43
C ASN A 158 -10.88 17.91 12.94
N ASN A 159 -10.39 16.98 13.76
CA ASN A 159 -10.30 17.07 15.21
C ASN A 159 -8.90 17.46 15.72
N GLY A 160 -8.02 17.96 14.84
CA GLY A 160 -6.68 18.41 15.21
C GLY A 160 -5.69 17.29 15.53
N CYS A 161 -5.96 16.07 15.07
CA CYS A 161 -5.08 14.92 15.24
C CYS A 161 -4.28 14.62 13.95
N ASP A 162 -3.08 14.08 14.11
CA ASP A 162 -2.18 13.74 13.01
C ASP A 162 -2.43 12.34 12.44
N GLU A 163 -2.93 11.42 13.27
CA GLU A 163 -3.10 10.01 12.92
C GLU A 163 -4.26 9.39 13.71
N VAL A 164 -4.70 8.19 13.32
CA VAL A 164 -5.66 7.38 14.08
C VAL A 164 -5.01 6.10 14.58
N ILE A 165 -5.49 5.62 15.73
CA ILE A 165 -5.32 4.23 16.17
C ILE A 165 -6.69 3.58 16.12
N MET A 166 -6.84 2.59 15.27
CA MET A 166 -8.12 1.90 15.06
C MET A 166 -8.23 0.69 15.99
N HIS A 167 -9.45 0.41 16.43
CA HIS A 167 -9.76 -0.77 17.25
C HIS A 167 -11.02 -1.47 16.77
N LYS A 168 -11.12 -2.76 17.06
CA LYS A 168 -12.31 -3.59 16.86
C LYS A 168 -12.50 -4.52 18.05
N ASN A 169 -13.69 -4.53 18.61
CA ASN A 169 -14.00 -5.35 19.80
C ASN A 169 -13.01 -5.11 20.96
N ASN A 170 -12.64 -3.88 21.23
CA ASN A 170 -11.66 -3.44 22.23
C ASN A 170 -10.21 -3.92 22.00
N LEU A 171 -9.89 -4.43 20.82
CA LEU A 171 -8.53 -4.79 20.42
C LEU A 171 -8.03 -3.80 19.38
N ILE A 172 -6.82 -3.31 19.55
CA ILE A 172 -6.18 -2.41 18.59
C ILE A 172 -5.86 -3.22 17.33
N THR A 173 -6.20 -2.63 16.17
CA THR A 173 -5.96 -3.24 14.87
C THR A 173 -4.73 -2.66 14.19
N GLU A 174 -4.75 -1.39 13.82
CA GLU A 174 -3.58 -0.68 13.26
C GLU A 174 -3.82 0.84 13.22
N GLY A 175 -2.86 1.61 12.69
CA GLY A 175 -3.03 3.03 12.36
C GLY A 175 -3.81 3.25 11.07
N GLY A 176 -4.15 4.49 10.76
CA GLY A 176 -4.88 4.85 9.53
C GLY A 176 -4.03 4.67 8.27
N ALA A 177 -2.74 4.98 8.36
CA ALA A 177 -1.78 4.84 7.25
C ALA A 177 -0.43 4.28 7.73
N SER A 178 -0.34 3.82 8.99
CA SER A 178 0.90 3.40 9.65
C SER A 178 0.68 2.14 10.49
N ASN A 179 1.76 1.43 10.78
CA ASN A 179 1.75 0.38 11.79
C ASN A 179 1.83 0.97 13.19
N VAL A 180 1.21 0.30 14.16
CA VAL A 180 1.31 0.66 15.57
C VAL A 180 2.28 -0.27 16.26
N PHE A 181 3.20 0.30 17.04
CA PHE A 181 4.12 -0.43 17.89
C PHE A 181 3.88 0.00 19.33
N PHE A 182 3.80 -0.96 20.21
CA PHE A 182 3.78 -0.75 21.66
C PHE A 182 5.06 -1.31 22.24
N ALA A 183 5.64 -0.61 23.19
CA ALA A 183 6.81 -1.08 23.91
C ALA A 183 6.55 -1.02 25.41
N ASP A 184 6.99 -2.03 26.12
CA ASP A 184 7.22 -2.01 27.55
C ASP A 184 8.73 -2.15 27.84
N ASP A 185 9.10 -2.36 29.09
CA ASP A 185 10.52 -2.42 29.48
C ASP A 185 11.25 -3.63 28.85
N ASP A 186 10.54 -4.68 28.46
CA ASP A 186 11.11 -5.95 27.99
C ASP A 186 10.84 -6.25 26.52
N CYS A 187 9.73 -5.74 25.95
CA CYS A 187 9.24 -6.20 24.65
C CYS A 187 8.69 -5.07 23.77
N VAL A 188 8.74 -5.28 22.46
CA VAL A 188 8.02 -4.47 21.46
C VAL A 188 6.95 -5.32 20.80
N TYR A 189 5.73 -4.84 20.85
CA TYR A 189 4.54 -5.49 20.31
C TYR A 189 4.09 -4.76 19.05
N THR A 190 3.83 -5.47 17.99
CA THR A 190 3.28 -4.92 16.74
C THR A 190 2.55 -5.99 15.97
N CYS A 191 1.78 -5.54 15.00
CA CYS A 191 1.20 -6.39 13.99
C CYS A 191 2.23 -6.82 12.94
N LEU A 192 2.13 -8.04 12.42
CA LEU A 192 3.03 -8.55 11.39
C LEU A 192 2.82 -7.84 10.05
N LEU A 193 3.93 -7.58 9.32
CA LEU A 193 3.91 -6.94 7.99
C LEU A 193 3.12 -7.71 6.92
N TYR A 194 2.91 -9.01 7.08
CA TYR A 194 2.22 -9.84 6.06
C TYR A 194 0.77 -10.11 6.34
N THR A 195 0.34 -9.74 7.49
CA THR A 195 -1.05 -9.84 7.84
C THR A 195 -1.42 -8.51 8.44
N SER A 196 -2.41 -7.85 7.93
CA SER A 196 -3.25 -7.10 8.84
C SER A 196 -3.99 -8.18 9.61
N PRO A 197 -3.59 -8.54 10.82
CA PRO A 197 -4.21 -9.66 11.49
C PRO A 197 -5.63 -9.26 11.81
N SER A 198 -6.50 -10.19 11.52
CA SER A 198 -7.62 -10.35 12.42
C SER A 198 -7.03 -10.55 13.82
N PRO A 199 -7.50 -9.83 14.86
CA PRO A 199 -7.04 -10.03 16.24
C PRO A 199 -7.19 -11.45 16.77
N ARG A 200 -7.70 -12.36 15.97
CA ARG A 200 -7.98 -13.76 16.33
C ARG A 200 -6.81 -14.71 16.12
N ASP A 201 -5.77 -14.30 15.38
CA ASP A 201 -4.74 -15.23 14.91
C ASP A 201 -3.48 -15.25 15.78
N ASN A 202 -3.38 -14.40 16.82
CA ASN A 202 -2.19 -14.27 17.65
C ASN A 202 -2.49 -14.14 19.16
N LEU A 203 -3.54 -14.77 19.66
CA LEU A 203 -3.69 -14.98 21.11
C LEU A 203 -3.37 -16.44 21.43
N PRO A 204 -2.51 -16.69 22.44
CA PRO A 204 -2.24 -18.03 22.93
C PRO A 204 -3.50 -18.70 23.51
#